data_c0ac0cf9fa51a8161af2a3c280a89a2e
#
_entry.id   c0ac0cf9fa51a8161af2a3c280a89a2e
#
_cell.length_a   1.000
_cell.length_b   1.000
_cell.length_c   1.000
_cell.angle_alpha   90.00
_cell.angle_beta   90.00
_cell.angle_gamma   90.00
#
_symmetry.space_group_name_H-M   'P 1'
#
loop_
_entity.id
_entity.type
_entity.pdbx_description
1 polymer ?
#
loop_
_entity_poly.entity_id
_entity_poly.type
_entity_poly.pdbx_seq_one_letter_code
_entity_poly.pdbx_strand_id
1 'polypeptide(L)'
;MDTIKVKKKNEAFLEIITEPSIEQELADHFCFFVPGYRFMPAYKNRMWDGKIRLYDLRKKTLYTGLFHYLQEFVDARQYNILLDSGEYGIPGTKNIIDISSLLDELSLTSDGKKIVPRDYQLEALHHALSNSQSLLLSPTASGKSLIIYMAIRFFLETSDQNVLLIVPTTSLVEQMYSDFADYSQFDEWEVDDNCHKIYAGREKYNIQNRVVITTWQSIYKEKAGWFQPYGMVIGDEAHSFKAKSLTAILEKCTECKFRMGTTGTLDGTQTHQLVLEGLFGPVHKV
;
A
#
# COMPACT_ATOMS: atom_id res chain seq x y z
N MET A 1 1.49 0.73 35.72
CA MET A 1 1.67 -0.07 34.51
C MET A 1 1.75 0.91 33.37
N ASP A 2 2.84 0.91 32.64
CA ASP A 2 3.10 1.89 31.61
C ASP A 2 2.14 1.69 30.44
N THR A 3 1.53 2.75 29.96
CA THR A 3 0.43 2.69 29.02
C THR A 3 0.79 3.43 27.74
N ILE A 4 0.57 2.79 26.60
CA ILE A 4 0.73 3.33 25.27
C ILE A 4 -0.66 3.55 24.66
N LYS A 5 -1.04 4.81 24.46
CA LYS A 5 -2.27 5.17 23.76
C LYS A 5 -1.99 5.29 22.27
N VAL A 6 -2.76 4.57 21.45
CA VAL A 6 -2.62 4.53 20.00
C VAL A 6 -3.91 4.98 19.34
N LYS A 7 -3.81 5.98 18.46
CA LYS A 7 -4.90 6.51 17.66
C LYS A 7 -4.52 6.45 16.18
N LYS A 8 -5.45 6.04 15.35
CA LYS A 8 -5.29 6.14 13.90
C LYS A 8 -5.48 7.61 13.50
N LYS A 9 -4.38 8.27 13.15
CA LYS A 9 -4.38 9.70 12.78
C LYS A 9 -4.97 9.94 11.40
N ASN A 10 -4.66 9.03 10.47
CA ASN A 10 -5.18 8.92 9.12
C ASN A 10 -4.83 7.52 8.58
N GLU A 11 -5.10 7.25 7.32
CA GLU A 11 -4.83 5.92 6.74
C GLU A 11 -3.32 5.60 6.56
N ALA A 12 -2.43 6.59 6.71
CA ALA A 12 -0.98 6.39 6.63
C ALA A 12 -0.30 6.25 7.98
N PHE A 13 -0.80 6.93 9.02
CA PHE A 13 -0.10 7.09 10.30
C PHE A 13 -0.96 6.78 11.52
N LEU A 14 -0.33 6.10 12.47
CA LEU A 14 -0.74 6.03 13.87
C LEU A 14 -0.11 7.19 14.63
N GLU A 15 -0.84 7.81 15.55
CA GLU A 15 -0.34 8.70 16.58
C GLU A 15 -0.17 7.89 17.86
N ILE A 16 1.01 8.01 18.50
CA ILE A 16 1.35 7.27 19.71
C ILE A 16 1.61 8.26 20.83
N ILE A 17 0.88 8.11 21.92
CA ILE A 17 1.01 8.96 23.12
C ILE A 17 1.38 8.07 24.28
N THR A 18 2.57 8.32 24.84
CA THR A 18 3.10 7.58 25.99
C THR A 18 4.15 8.43 26.73
N GLU A 19 4.78 7.87 27.75
CA GLU A 19 5.84 8.55 28.50
C GLU A 19 7.12 8.69 27.67
N PRO A 20 7.94 9.73 27.92
CA PRO A 20 9.16 10.00 27.17
C PRO A 20 10.17 8.84 27.13
N SER A 21 10.26 8.06 28.20
CA SER A 21 11.11 6.87 28.27
C SER A 21 10.68 5.81 27.23
N ILE A 22 9.39 5.55 27.13
CA ILE A 22 8.82 4.58 26.18
C ILE A 22 8.89 5.13 24.76
N GLU A 23 8.70 6.46 24.56
CA GLU A 23 8.89 7.09 23.24
C GLU A 23 10.32 6.86 22.73
N GLN A 24 11.33 6.96 23.60
CA GLN A 24 12.71 6.68 23.22
C GLN A 24 12.94 5.21 22.90
N GLU A 25 12.36 4.29 23.67
CA GLU A 25 12.43 2.85 23.36
C GLU A 25 11.78 2.51 22.01
N LEU A 26 10.63 3.11 21.70
CA LEU A 26 9.98 2.97 20.40
C LEU A 26 10.88 3.50 19.27
N ALA A 27 11.50 4.68 19.47
CA ALA A 27 12.40 5.27 18.49
C ALA A 27 13.62 4.37 18.23
N ASP A 28 14.16 3.73 19.25
CA ASP A 28 15.28 2.81 19.11
C ASP A 28 14.84 1.46 18.50
N HIS A 29 13.66 0.95 18.87
CA HIS A 29 13.10 -0.30 18.32
C HIS A 29 12.79 -0.18 16.83
N PHE A 30 12.22 0.92 16.38
CA PHE A 30 11.89 1.18 14.98
C PHE A 30 12.98 1.94 14.22
N CYS A 31 14.25 1.77 14.61
CA CYS A 31 15.42 2.42 14.02
C CYS A 31 16.42 1.37 13.53
N PHE A 32 16.72 1.37 12.23
CA PHE A 32 17.54 0.34 11.59
C PHE A 32 18.65 0.95 10.74
N PHE A 33 19.83 0.33 10.72
CA PHE A 33 20.87 0.69 9.77
C PHE A 33 20.52 0.19 8.36
N VAL A 34 20.70 1.05 7.37
CA VAL A 34 20.56 0.64 5.96
C VAL A 34 21.72 -0.27 5.58
N PRO A 35 21.47 -1.43 4.95
CA PRO A 35 22.56 -2.29 4.47
C PRO A 35 23.53 -1.52 3.59
N GLY A 36 24.83 -1.69 3.87
CA GLY A 36 25.87 -0.98 3.11
C GLY A 36 25.97 0.53 3.35
N TYR A 37 25.30 1.08 4.37
CA TYR A 37 25.29 2.52 4.65
C TYR A 37 26.69 3.17 4.69
N ARG A 38 27.71 2.44 5.16
CA ARG A 38 29.10 2.93 5.27
C ARG A 38 29.71 3.31 3.91
N PHE A 39 29.20 2.72 2.82
CA PHE A 39 29.67 2.96 1.45
C PHE A 39 28.89 4.09 0.76
N MET A 40 27.80 4.54 1.33
CA MET A 40 26.94 5.57 0.74
C MET A 40 27.56 6.98 0.87
N PRO A 41 27.53 7.81 -0.19
CA PRO A 41 28.09 9.16 -0.17
C PRO A 41 27.52 10.04 0.94
N ALA A 42 26.22 9.96 1.21
CA ALA A 42 25.56 10.75 2.26
C ALA A 42 26.10 10.42 3.65
N TYR A 43 26.45 9.17 3.94
CA TYR A 43 27.09 8.78 5.20
C TYR A 43 28.54 9.23 5.26
N LYS A 44 29.31 9.01 4.19
CA LYS A 44 30.72 9.44 4.10
C LYS A 44 30.87 10.95 4.28
N ASN A 45 29.93 11.71 3.73
CA ASN A 45 29.90 13.17 3.84
C ASN A 45 29.24 13.68 5.15
N ARG A 46 28.92 12.79 6.09
CA ARG A 46 28.28 13.10 7.38
C ARG A 46 26.92 13.83 7.26
N MET A 47 26.25 13.71 6.11
CA MET A 47 24.93 14.29 5.87
C MET A 47 23.80 13.39 6.37
N TRP A 48 24.12 12.14 6.71
CA TRP A 48 23.18 11.15 7.20
C TRP A 48 23.90 10.12 8.07
N ASP A 49 23.24 9.61 9.11
CA ASP A 49 23.81 8.68 10.08
C ASP A 49 23.70 7.19 9.73
N GLY A 50 23.23 6.88 8.53
CA GLY A 50 23.09 5.50 8.04
C GLY A 50 21.82 4.79 8.50
N LYS A 51 20.89 5.48 9.20
CA LYS A 51 19.71 4.87 9.79
C LYS A 51 18.42 5.30 9.09
N ILE A 52 17.47 4.40 9.04
CA ILE A 52 16.05 4.66 8.77
C ILE A 52 15.31 4.61 10.09
N ARG A 53 14.44 5.59 10.28
CA ARG A 53 13.56 5.70 11.44
C ARG A 53 12.12 5.57 10.97
N LEU A 54 11.45 4.53 11.41
CA LEU A 54 10.04 4.25 11.05
C LEU A 54 9.06 4.89 12.05
N TYR A 55 9.52 5.15 13.29
CA TYR A 55 8.84 5.98 14.27
C TYR A 55 9.43 7.38 14.25
N ASP A 56 8.58 8.39 14.01
CA ASP A 56 8.96 9.81 14.09
C ASP A 56 8.74 10.33 15.51
N LEU A 57 9.84 10.47 16.26
CA LEU A 57 9.81 10.92 17.65
C LEU A 57 9.25 12.35 17.81
N ARG A 58 9.42 13.22 16.79
CA ARG A 58 8.94 14.62 16.86
C ARG A 58 7.43 14.69 16.61
N LYS A 59 6.94 13.93 15.64
CA LYS A 59 5.53 13.88 15.28
C LYS A 59 4.76 12.85 16.11
N LYS A 60 5.47 11.99 16.85
CA LYS A 60 4.92 10.85 17.60
C LYS A 60 4.11 9.91 16.73
N THR A 61 4.60 9.62 15.51
CA THR A 61 3.88 8.85 14.52
C THR A 61 4.64 7.62 14.08
N LEU A 62 3.88 6.53 13.85
CA LEU A 62 4.33 5.28 13.25
C LEU A 62 3.46 5.00 12.02
N TYR A 63 3.97 4.33 11.00
CA TYR A 63 3.16 3.90 9.86
C TYR A 63 2.09 2.90 10.31
N THR A 64 0.88 3.04 9.78
CA THR A 64 -0.27 2.18 10.15
C THR A 64 0.00 0.71 9.88
N GLY A 65 0.69 0.37 8.78
CA GLY A 65 1.04 -1.00 8.44
C GLY A 65 1.97 -1.72 9.43
N LEU A 66 2.64 -0.97 10.34
CA LEU A 66 3.50 -1.53 11.38
C LEU A 66 2.77 -1.78 12.71
N PHE A 67 1.45 -1.69 12.74
CA PHE A 67 0.69 -1.84 13.97
C PHE A 67 0.93 -3.21 14.65
N HIS A 68 1.05 -4.29 13.88
CA HIS A 68 1.34 -5.62 14.43
C HIS A 68 2.71 -5.67 15.14
N TYR A 69 3.76 -5.03 14.60
CA TYR A 69 5.06 -4.93 15.28
C TYR A 69 4.99 -4.06 16.54
N LEU A 70 4.12 -3.05 16.56
CA LEU A 70 3.86 -2.28 17.78
C LEU A 70 3.19 -3.16 18.85
N GLN A 71 2.27 -4.04 18.47
CA GLN A 71 1.67 -5.00 19.41
C GLN A 71 2.72 -5.96 19.96
N GLU A 72 3.57 -6.53 19.11
CA GLU A 72 4.69 -7.39 19.56
C GLU A 72 5.63 -6.65 20.53
N PHE A 73 5.94 -5.37 20.25
CA PHE A 73 6.75 -4.53 21.14
C PHE A 73 6.10 -4.35 22.52
N VAL A 74 4.79 -4.08 22.54
CA VAL A 74 3.99 -3.90 23.76
C VAL A 74 3.94 -5.18 24.59
N ASP A 75 3.65 -6.31 23.92
CA ASP A 75 3.53 -7.62 24.56
C ASP A 75 4.87 -8.07 25.18
N ALA A 76 5.97 -7.91 24.44
CA ALA A 76 7.31 -8.26 24.90
C ALA A 76 7.76 -7.49 26.15
N ARG A 77 7.23 -6.28 26.36
CA ARG A 77 7.56 -5.42 27.50
C ARG A 77 6.49 -5.40 28.58
N GLN A 78 5.39 -6.11 28.37
CA GLN A 78 4.23 -6.15 29.27
C GLN A 78 3.65 -4.75 29.54
N TYR A 79 3.68 -3.88 28.52
CA TYR A 79 3.00 -2.57 28.56
C TYR A 79 1.50 -2.74 28.31
N ASN A 80 0.70 -1.76 28.75
CA ASN A 80 -0.71 -1.70 28.37
C ASN A 80 -0.87 -0.92 27.07
N ILE A 81 -1.72 -1.40 26.18
CA ILE A 81 -2.12 -0.67 24.98
C ILE A 81 -3.57 -0.21 25.10
N LEU A 82 -3.82 1.06 24.84
CA LEU A 82 -5.16 1.65 24.72
C LEU A 82 -5.38 2.10 23.27
N LEU A 83 -6.34 1.49 22.61
CA LEU A 83 -6.72 1.85 21.25
C LEU A 83 -7.84 2.88 21.28
N ASP A 84 -7.62 4.02 20.61
CA ASP A 84 -8.61 5.09 20.49
C ASP A 84 -9.32 4.99 19.14
N SER A 85 -10.65 4.89 19.18
CA SER A 85 -11.49 4.92 17.99
C SER A 85 -11.69 6.38 17.55
N GLY A 86 -10.80 6.86 16.67
CA GLY A 86 -10.95 8.16 16.03
C GLY A 86 -11.78 8.09 14.75
N GLU A 87 -11.76 9.16 13.97
CA GLU A 87 -12.44 9.28 12.66
C GLU A 87 -12.07 8.15 11.69
N TYR A 88 -10.83 7.68 11.71
CA TYR A 88 -10.32 6.61 10.84
C TYR A 88 -10.47 5.20 11.45
N GLY A 89 -11.18 5.05 12.56
CA GLY A 89 -11.45 3.78 13.21
C GLY A 89 -10.31 3.25 14.08
N ILE A 90 -10.43 2.00 14.48
CA ILE A 90 -9.46 1.33 15.36
C ILE A 90 -8.37 0.66 14.51
N PRO A 91 -7.07 0.83 14.86
CA PRO A 91 -5.99 0.14 14.18
C PRO A 91 -6.14 -1.39 14.22
N GLY A 92 -5.81 -2.06 13.11
CA GLY A 92 -5.83 -3.52 13.02
C GLY A 92 -7.22 -4.16 12.90
N THR A 93 -8.28 -3.38 12.76
CA THR A 93 -9.63 -3.89 12.50
C THR A 93 -9.70 -4.52 11.11
N LYS A 94 -10.20 -5.76 11.04
CA LYS A 94 -10.47 -6.44 9.77
C LYS A 94 -11.90 -6.20 9.32
N ASN A 95 -12.09 -6.09 8.01
CA ASN A 95 -13.42 -6.01 7.42
C ASN A 95 -13.95 -7.42 7.14
N ILE A 96 -15.25 -7.62 7.31
CA ILE A 96 -15.93 -8.81 6.79
C ILE A 96 -16.26 -8.49 5.34
N ILE A 97 -15.61 -9.18 4.40
CA ILE A 97 -15.78 -8.97 2.95
C ILE A 97 -16.32 -10.25 2.34
N ASP A 98 -17.41 -10.12 1.62
CA ASP A 98 -17.90 -11.15 0.72
C ASP A 98 -17.57 -10.76 -0.72
N ILE A 99 -16.78 -11.58 -1.40
CA ILE A 99 -16.39 -11.39 -2.79
C ILE A 99 -17.24 -12.20 -3.77
N SER A 100 -18.21 -12.97 -3.28
CA SER A 100 -19.00 -13.89 -4.11
C SER A 100 -19.84 -13.12 -5.14
N SER A 101 -20.50 -12.05 -4.71
CA SER A 101 -21.29 -11.20 -5.60
C SER A 101 -20.46 -10.60 -6.73
N LEU A 102 -19.27 -10.12 -6.43
CA LEU A 102 -18.32 -9.63 -7.44
C LEU A 102 -17.97 -10.70 -8.47
N LEU A 103 -17.65 -11.91 -7.99
CA LEU A 103 -17.24 -13.00 -8.89
C LEU A 103 -18.38 -13.47 -9.81
N ASP A 104 -19.62 -13.40 -9.34
CA ASP A 104 -20.80 -13.73 -10.13
C ASP A 104 -21.07 -12.69 -11.24
N GLU A 105 -20.71 -11.43 -11.00
CA GLU A 105 -20.90 -10.31 -11.95
C GLU A 105 -19.75 -10.20 -12.97
N LEU A 106 -18.54 -10.65 -12.64
CA LEU A 106 -17.38 -10.54 -13.53
C LEU A 106 -17.37 -11.58 -14.63
N SER A 107 -17.35 -11.14 -15.89
CA SER A 107 -17.14 -11.98 -17.07
C SER A 107 -15.68 -11.96 -17.51
N LEU A 108 -14.80 -12.54 -16.67
CA LEU A 108 -13.35 -12.51 -16.86
C LEU A 108 -12.89 -13.26 -18.12
N THR A 109 -12.02 -12.63 -18.90
CA THR A 109 -11.43 -13.19 -20.12
C THR A 109 -9.92 -13.06 -20.12
N SER A 110 -9.26 -13.85 -20.94
CA SER A 110 -7.86 -13.68 -21.33
C SER A 110 -7.64 -14.27 -22.71
N ASP A 111 -7.05 -13.48 -23.61
CA ASP A 111 -6.89 -13.82 -25.05
C ASP A 111 -8.22 -14.24 -25.68
N GLY A 112 -9.31 -13.53 -25.37
CA GLY A 112 -10.65 -13.79 -25.88
C GLY A 112 -11.32 -15.09 -25.37
N LYS A 113 -10.76 -15.72 -24.33
CA LYS A 113 -11.30 -16.92 -23.71
C LYS A 113 -11.72 -16.64 -22.28
N LYS A 114 -12.86 -17.16 -21.87
CA LYS A 114 -13.31 -17.07 -20.48
C LYS A 114 -12.30 -17.73 -19.54
N ILE A 115 -11.93 -17.03 -18.47
CA ILE A 115 -11.07 -17.56 -17.42
C ILE A 115 -11.80 -17.58 -16.07
N VAL A 116 -11.30 -18.41 -15.17
CA VAL A 116 -11.75 -18.49 -13.78
C VAL A 116 -10.54 -18.23 -12.90
N PRO A 117 -10.64 -17.32 -11.92
CA PRO A 117 -9.56 -17.10 -10.97
C PRO A 117 -9.20 -18.38 -10.23
N ARG A 118 -7.91 -18.57 -9.95
CA ARG A 118 -7.43 -19.71 -9.18
C ARG A 118 -7.65 -19.48 -7.68
N ASP A 119 -7.76 -20.55 -6.90
CA ASP A 119 -8.04 -20.48 -5.46
C ASP A 119 -7.08 -19.54 -4.70
N TYR A 120 -5.78 -19.61 -5.00
CA TYR A 120 -4.79 -18.74 -4.37
C TYR A 120 -4.95 -17.24 -4.75
N GLN A 121 -5.48 -16.93 -5.94
CA GLN A 121 -5.78 -15.56 -6.36
C GLN A 121 -6.98 -15.00 -5.59
N LEU A 122 -8.00 -15.84 -5.38
CA LEU A 122 -9.17 -15.50 -4.58
C LEU A 122 -8.81 -15.33 -3.10
N GLU A 123 -7.95 -16.20 -2.57
CA GLU A 123 -7.43 -16.08 -1.20
C GLU A 123 -6.64 -14.78 -1.01
N ALA A 124 -5.74 -14.45 -1.95
CA ALA A 124 -4.97 -13.22 -1.92
C ALA A 124 -5.86 -11.97 -2.01
N LEU A 125 -6.87 -11.99 -2.90
CA LEU A 125 -7.85 -10.93 -3.03
C LEU A 125 -8.63 -10.73 -1.74
N HIS A 126 -9.21 -11.80 -1.20
CA HIS A 126 -9.98 -11.76 0.05
C HIS A 126 -9.11 -11.25 1.22
N HIS A 127 -7.86 -11.73 1.31
CA HIS A 127 -6.92 -11.26 2.34
C HIS A 127 -6.66 -9.76 2.22
N ALA A 128 -6.33 -9.26 1.02
CA ALA A 128 -6.01 -7.85 0.80
C ALA A 128 -7.20 -6.94 1.14
N LEU A 129 -8.40 -7.29 0.71
CA LEU A 129 -9.61 -6.52 0.95
C LEU A 129 -10.03 -6.55 2.43
N SER A 130 -9.99 -7.73 3.08
CA SER A 130 -10.38 -7.88 4.48
C SER A 130 -9.46 -7.14 5.45
N ASN A 131 -8.16 -7.10 5.17
CA ASN A 131 -7.20 -6.40 6.02
C ASN A 131 -7.05 -4.90 5.66
N SER A 132 -7.59 -4.46 4.51
CA SER A 132 -7.45 -3.10 3.95
C SER A 132 -6.01 -2.69 3.63
N GLN A 133 -5.03 -3.24 4.30
CA GLN A 133 -3.59 -2.97 4.12
C GLN A 133 -2.85 -4.31 4.03
N SER A 134 -2.17 -4.57 2.90
CA SER A 134 -1.47 -5.83 2.66
C SER A 134 -0.36 -5.69 1.63
N LEU A 135 0.76 -6.34 1.88
CA LEU A 135 1.85 -6.53 0.91
C LEU A 135 1.83 -7.98 0.42
N LEU A 136 1.32 -8.20 -0.80
CA LEU A 136 1.24 -9.52 -1.41
C LEU A 136 2.60 -9.91 -1.99
N LEU A 137 3.22 -10.94 -1.41
CA LEU A 137 4.41 -11.58 -1.97
C LEU A 137 3.96 -12.69 -2.92
N SER A 138 3.94 -12.39 -4.21
CA SER A 138 3.37 -13.23 -5.25
C SER A 138 4.42 -13.48 -6.34
N PRO A 139 4.74 -14.74 -6.67
CA PRO A 139 5.75 -15.06 -7.67
C PRO A 139 5.46 -14.44 -9.05
N THR A 140 6.49 -14.38 -9.89
CA THR A 140 6.30 -14.00 -11.29
C THR A 140 5.34 -14.99 -11.97
N ALA A 141 4.49 -14.51 -12.86
CA ALA A 141 3.46 -15.28 -13.56
C ALA A 141 2.34 -15.90 -12.69
N SER A 142 2.17 -15.43 -11.45
CA SER A 142 1.03 -15.81 -10.58
C SER A 142 -0.29 -15.15 -10.97
N GLY A 143 -0.30 -14.24 -11.96
CA GLY A 143 -1.47 -13.47 -12.34
C GLY A 143 -1.76 -12.30 -11.40
N LYS A 144 -0.72 -11.59 -10.94
CA LYS A 144 -0.84 -10.39 -10.10
C LYS A 144 -1.78 -9.34 -10.70
N SER A 145 -1.70 -9.11 -12.03
CA SER A 145 -2.57 -8.14 -12.72
C SER A 145 -4.05 -8.49 -12.60
N LEU A 146 -4.40 -9.77 -12.59
CA LEU A 146 -5.79 -10.22 -12.38
C LEU A 146 -6.25 -9.96 -10.93
N ILE A 147 -5.40 -10.22 -9.93
CA ILE A 147 -5.72 -9.91 -8.52
C ILE A 147 -5.94 -8.40 -8.36
N ILE A 148 -5.06 -7.57 -8.96
CA ILE A 148 -5.18 -6.11 -8.96
C ILE A 148 -6.49 -5.68 -9.63
N TYR A 149 -6.80 -6.23 -10.80
CA TYR A 149 -8.05 -5.93 -11.53
C TYR A 149 -9.28 -6.22 -10.67
N MET A 150 -9.38 -7.42 -10.11
CA MET A 150 -10.51 -7.81 -9.26
C MET A 150 -10.63 -6.92 -7.99
N ALA A 151 -9.49 -6.55 -7.39
CA ALA A 151 -9.50 -5.64 -6.23
C ALA A 151 -10.01 -4.24 -6.60
N ILE A 152 -9.63 -3.72 -7.76
CA ILE A 152 -10.11 -2.45 -8.30
C ILE A 152 -11.62 -2.52 -8.56
N ARG A 153 -12.10 -3.57 -9.23
CA ARG A 153 -13.52 -3.76 -9.55
C ARG A 153 -14.36 -3.79 -8.27
N PHE A 154 -13.95 -4.58 -7.26
CA PHE A 154 -14.60 -4.61 -5.96
C PHE A 154 -14.66 -3.23 -5.29
N PHE A 155 -13.53 -2.50 -5.32
CA PHE A 155 -13.49 -1.18 -4.69
C PHE A 155 -14.41 -0.17 -5.39
N LEU A 156 -14.47 -0.17 -6.72
CA LEU A 156 -15.32 0.73 -7.50
C LEU A 156 -16.83 0.49 -7.29
N GLU A 157 -17.23 -0.73 -6.95
CA GLU A 157 -18.61 -1.09 -6.63
C GLU A 157 -19.01 -0.68 -5.20
N THR A 158 -18.05 -0.71 -4.29
CA THR A 158 -18.30 -0.48 -2.85
C THR A 158 -17.94 0.92 -2.35
N SER A 159 -17.38 1.77 -3.20
CA SER A 159 -16.89 3.11 -2.84
C SER A 159 -17.02 4.10 -4.00
N ASP A 160 -17.32 5.35 -3.70
CA ASP A 160 -17.32 6.45 -4.69
C ASP A 160 -15.93 7.09 -4.87
N GLN A 161 -14.93 6.70 -4.10
CA GLN A 161 -13.57 7.21 -4.19
C GLN A 161 -12.81 6.60 -5.37
N ASN A 162 -11.72 7.26 -5.77
CA ASN A 162 -10.89 6.85 -6.89
C ASN A 162 -9.80 5.84 -6.49
N VAL A 163 -9.23 5.17 -7.48
CA VAL A 163 -8.13 4.21 -7.35
C VAL A 163 -6.86 4.76 -7.98
N LEU A 164 -5.74 4.66 -7.27
CA LEU A 164 -4.40 5.00 -7.75
C LEU A 164 -3.55 3.72 -7.87
N LEU A 165 -3.26 3.31 -9.10
CA LEU A 165 -2.35 2.20 -9.40
C LEU A 165 -0.99 2.75 -9.84
N ILE A 166 0.04 2.43 -9.07
CA ILE A 166 1.41 2.90 -9.30
C ILE A 166 2.28 1.73 -9.77
N VAL A 167 2.93 1.90 -10.90
CA VAL A 167 3.83 0.91 -11.48
C VAL A 167 5.22 1.51 -11.74
N PRO A 168 6.29 0.69 -11.85
CA PRO A 168 7.67 1.20 -11.99
C PRO A 168 7.96 1.92 -13.32
N THR A 169 7.36 1.45 -14.42
CA THR A 169 7.71 1.89 -15.78
C THR A 169 6.50 2.22 -16.64
N THR A 170 6.71 3.01 -17.69
CA THR A 170 5.65 3.34 -18.66
C THR A 170 5.16 2.12 -19.44
N SER A 171 6.05 1.14 -19.70
CA SER A 171 5.66 -0.12 -20.35
C SER A 171 4.67 -0.89 -19.48
N LEU A 172 4.85 -0.90 -18.14
CA LEU A 172 3.91 -1.53 -17.23
C LEU A 172 2.58 -0.76 -17.11
N VAL A 173 2.58 0.57 -17.30
CA VAL A 173 1.31 1.32 -17.41
C VAL A 173 0.50 0.84 -18.61
N GLU A 174 1.13 0.70 -19.78
CA GLU A 174 0.47 0.22 -20.99
C GLU A 174 0.05 -1.25 -20.88
N GLN A 175 0.89 -2.08 -20.26
CA GLN A 175 0.57 -3.49 -20.02
C GLN A 175 -0.66 -3.64 -19.10
N MET A 176 -0.67 -2.95 -17.94
CA MET A 176 -1.82 -3.02 -17.02
C MET A 176 -3.11 -2.56 -17.70
N TYR A 177 -3.03 -1.51 -18.49
CA TYR A 177 -4.17 -1.01 -19.25
C TYR A 177 -4.68 -2.05 -20.26
N SER A 178 -3.76 -2.70 -20.99
CA SER A 178 -4.07 -3.76 -21.94
C SER A 178 -4.63 -5.01 -21.25
N ASP A 179 -4.02 -5.40 -20.11
CA ASP A 179 -4.51 -6.53 -19.31
C ASP A 179 -5.95 -6.29 -18.84
N PHE A 180 -6.25 -5.06 -18.37
CA PHE A 180 -7.60 -4.71 -17.93
C PHE A 180 -8.62 -4.74 -19.07
N ALA A 181 -8.24 -4.26 -20.27
CA ALA A 181 -9.09 -4.34 -21.46
C ALA A 181 -9.34 -5.81 -21.88
N ASP A 182 -8.34 -6.68 -21.76
CA ASP A 182 -8.48 -8.10 -22.03
C ASP A 182 -9.40 -8.78 -20.99
N TYR A 183 -9.21 -8.49 -19.68
CA TYR A 183 -10.04 -9.06 -18.62
C TYR A 183 -11.51 -8.65 -18.69
N SER A 184 -11.81 -7.43 -19.18
CA SER A 184 -13.18 -6.90 -19.28
C SER A 184 -13.83 -7.06 -20.65
N GLN A 185 -13.23 -7.80 -21.60
CA GLN A 185 -13.68 -7.86 -22.99
C GLN A 185 -15.16 -8.26 -23.17
N PHE A 186 -15.71 -9.06 -22.24
CA PHE A 186 -17.10 -9.50 -22.28
C PHE A 186 -17.95 -8.90 -21.14
N ASP A 187 -17.43 -7.85 -20.54
CA ASP A 187 -18.04 -7.11 -19.45
C ASP A 187 -18.52 -5.75 -19.98
N GLU A 188 -19.50 -5.12 -19.32
CA GLU A 188 -19.93 -3.75 -19.65
C GLU A 188 -18.95 -2.67 -19.14
N TRP A 189 -17.84 -3.08 -18.51
CA TRP A 189 -16.82 -2.21 -17.96
C TRP A 189 -15.75 -1.87 -18.99
N GLU A 190 -15.94 -0.78 -19.70
CA GLU A 190 -14.99 -0.30 -20.71
C GLU A 190 -13.77 0.37 -20.04
N VAL A 191 -12.56 -0.10 -20.39
CA VAL A 191 -11.33 0.40 -19.78
C VAL A 191 -11.08 1.89 -20.14
N ASP A 192 -11.48 2.32 -21.31
CA ASP A 192 -11.31 3.70 -21.77
C ASP A 192 -12.17 4.70 -20.98
N ASP A 193 -13.32 4.25 -20.49
CA ASP A 193 -14.24 5.06 -19.67
C ASP A 193 -13.83 5.08 -18.20
N ASN A 194 -13.11 4.08 -17.73
CA ASN A 194 -12.79 3.90 -16.32
C ASN A 194 -11.33 4.21 -15.96
N CYS A 195 -10.40 4.04 -16.89
CA CYS A 195 -8.97 4.14 -16.64
C CYS A 195 -8.30 5.32 -17.33
N HIS A 196 -7.49 6.07 -16.60
CA HIS A 196 -6.66 7.16 -17.10
C HIS A 196 -5.17 6.84 -16.90
N LYS A 197 -4.38 6.99 -17.96
CA LYS A 197 -2.93 6.74 -17.91
C LYS A 197 -2.16 8.04 -17.71
N ILE A 198 -1.30 8.10 -16.68
CA ILE A 198 -0.43 9.25 -16.42
C ILE A 198 1.04 8.83 -16.52
N TYR A 199 1.75 9.36 -17.52
CA TYR A 199 3.21 9.31 -17.66
C TYR A 199 3.71 10.48 -18.50
N ALA A 200 5.01 10.59 -18.77
CA ALA A 200 5.60 11.73 -19.44
C ALA A 200 4.85 12.14 -20.73
N GLY A 201 4.39 13.39 -20.79
CA GLY A 201 3.64 13.95 -21.91
C GLY A 201 2.13 13.73 -21.88
N ARG A 202 1.59 13.05 -20.85
CA ARG A 202 0.14 12.90 -20.68
C ARG A 202 -0.42 13.82 -19.59
N GLU A 203 -1.70 14.15 -19.72
CA GLU A 203 -2.41 15.01 -18.77
C GLU A 203 -2.50 14.36 -17.39
N LYS A 204 -2.23 15.14 -16.33
CA LYS A 204 -2.24 14.68 -14.94
C LYS A 204 -3.58 14.83 -14.24
N TYR A 205 -4.48 15.60 -14.80
CA TYR A 205 -5.78 15.88 -14.20
C TYR A 205 -6.87 15.33 -15.11
N ASN A 206 -7.55 14.31 -14.64
CA ASN A 206 -8.72 13.76 -15.30
C ASN A 206 -9.80 13.53 -14.23
N ILE A 207 -10.97 14.11 -14.44
CA ILE A 207 -12.10 14.05 -13.51
C ILE A 207 -13.07 12.92 -13.89
N GLN A 208 -12.96 12.38 -15.09
CA GLN A 208 -13.93 11.42 -15.62
C GLN A 208 -13.63 9.99 -15.22
N ASN A 209 -12.35 9.59 -15.25
CA ASN A 209 -11.94 8.21 -14.97
C ASN A 209 -11.62 8.03 -13.49
N ARG A 210 -12.18 6.99 -12.91
CA ARG A 210 -12.02 6.68 -11.47
C ARG A 210 -10.74 5.91 -11.15
N VAL A 211 -10.09 5.28 -12.15
CA VAL A 211 -8.83 4.54 -12.00
C VAL A 211 -7.71 5.30 -12.68
N VAL A 212 -6.68 5.64 -11.93
CA VAL A 212 -5.44 6.25 -12.48
C VAL A 212 -4.33 5.22 -12.44
N ILE A 213 -3.78 4.89 -13.63
CA ILE A 213 -2.60 4.02 -13.78
C ILE A 213 -1.40 4.90 -14.12
N THR A 214 -0.36 4.89 -13.27
CA THR A 214 0.73 5.87 -13.37
C THR A 214 2.08 5.31 -12.96
N THR A 215 3.13 6.01 -13.35
CA THR A 215 4.47 5.78 -12.78
C THR A 215 4.70 6.70 -11.58
N TRP A 216 5.49 6.24 -10.59
CA TRP A 216 5.83 7.06 -9.42
C TRP A 216 6.55 8.36 -9.81
N GLN A 217 7.34 8.36 -10.91
CA GLN A 217 8.07 9.54 -11.42
C GLN A 217 7.12 10.67 -11.82
N SER A 218 5.94 10.31 -12.29
CA SER A 218 4.96 11.29 -12.77
C SER A 218 4.28 12.05 -11.63
N ILE A 219 4.13 11.42 -10.45
CA ILE A 219 3.28 11.93 -9.37
C ILE A 219 4.01 12.27 -8.06
N TYR A 220 5.29 11.87 -7.86
CA TYR A 220 5.96 12.04 -6.56
C TYR A 220 6.09 13.49 -6.10
N LYS A 221 6.07 14.46 -7.03
CA LYS A 221 6.12 15.90 -6.75
C LYS A 221 4.75 16.53 -6.51
N GLU A 222 3.66 15.81 -6.78
CA GLU A 222 2.31 16.34 -6.58
C GLU A 222 2.05 16.69 -5.11
N LYS A 223 1.23 17.72 -4.88
CA LYS A 223 0.84 18.16 -3.53
C LYS A 223 -0.13 17.17 -2.90
N ALA A 224 -0.25 17.19 -1.57
CA ALA A 224 -1.14 16.29 -0.82
C ALA A 224 -2.60 16.34 -1.33
N GLY A 225 -3.11 17.52 -1.71
CA GLY A 225 -4.46 17.67 -2.25
C GLY A 225 -4.74 16.88 -3.53
N TRP A 226 -3.71 16.54 -4.32
CA TRP A 226 -3.88 15.71 -5.50
C TRP A 226 -4.25 14.26 -5.15
N PHE A 227 -3.83 13.80 -3.97
CA PHE A 227 -4.06 12.42 -3.48
C PHE A 227 -5.37 12.25 -2.72
N GLN A 228 -6.06 13.34 -2.36
CA GLN A 228 -7.29 13.30 -1.55
C GLN A 228 -8.46 12.50 -2.17
N PRO A 229 -8.70 12.51 -3.50
CA PRO A 229 -9.80 11.75 -4.09
C PRO A 229 -9.63 10.23 -4.04
N TYR A 230 -8.42 9.73 -3.74
CA TYR A 230 -8.13 8.30 -3.80
C TYR A 230 -8.40 7.62 -2.46
N GLY A 231 -9.27 6.61 -2.48
CA GLY A 231 -9.55 5.74 -1.34
C GLY A 231 -8.82 4.40 -1.38
N MET A 232 -8.29 4.03 -2.57
CA MET A 232 -7.44 2.86 -2.77
C MET A 232 -6.13 3.27 -3.46
N VAL A 233 -5.01 2.76 -2.95
CA VAL A 233 -3.69 2.87 -3.59
C VAL A 233 -3.07 1.50 -3.73
N ILE A 234 -2.59 1.21 -4.94
CA ILE A 234 -1.93 -0.06 -5.28
C ILE A 234 -0.53 0.25 -5.80
N GLY A 235 0.48 -0.45 -5.30
CA GLY A 235 1.85 -0.39 -5.79
C GLY A 235 2.26 -1.74 -6.36
N ASP A 236 2.29 -1.88 -7.68
CA ASP A 236 2.80 -3.10 -8.31
C ASP A 236 4.31 -3.07 -8.43
N GLU A 237 4.95 -4.25 -8.27
CA GLU A 237 6.40 -4.41 -8.17
C GLU A 237 7.03 -3.46 -7.13
N ALA A 238 6.43 -3.45 -5.92
CA ALA A 238 6.73 -2.50 -4.85
C ALA A 238 8.22 -2.44 -4.48
N HIS A 239 8.97 -3.54 -4.64
CA HIS A 239 10.42 -3.61 -4.41
C HIS A 239 11.24 -2.75 -5.39
N SER A 240 10.71 -2.49 -6.58
CA SER A 240 11.40 -1.73 -7.65
C SER A 240 11.37 -0.22 -7.45
N PHE A 241 10.59 0.28 -6.51
CA PHE A 241 10.49 1.72 -6.27
C PHE A 241 11.69 2.26 -5.48
N LYS A 242 12.10 3.49 -5.78
CA LYS A 242 13.00 4.22 -4.89
C LYS A 242 12.26 4.51 -3.58
N ALA A 243 12.76 3.98 -2.48
CA ALA A 243 12.12 4.07 -1.17
C ALA A 243 11.62 5.49 -0.81
N LYS A 244 12.46 6.53 -1.01
CA LYS A 244 12.07 7.93 -0.75
C LYS A 244 10.88 8.42 -1.58
N SER A 245 10.79 8.04 -2.84
CA SER A 245 9.72 8.52 -3.73
C SER A 245 8.40 7.82 -3.43
N LEU A 246 8.44 6.50 -3.21
CA LEU A 246 7.27 5.74 -2.80
C LEU A 246 6.74 6.21 -1.44
N THR A 247 7.64 6.36 -0.46
CA THR A 247 7.30 6.90 0.87
C THR A 247 6.64 8.27 0.73
N ALA A 248 7.23 9.20 -0.05
CA ALA A 248 6.68 10.54 -0.24
C ALA A 248 5.29 10.56 -0.90
N ILE A 249 4.96 9.57 -1.74
CA ILE A 249 3.64 9.39 -2.32
C ILE A 249 2.67 8.84 -1.28
N LEU A 250 3.02 7.70 -0.68
CA LEU A 250 2.11 6.96 0.20
C LEU A 250 1.83 7.69 1.53
N GLU A 251 2.75 8.54 2.00
CA GLU A 251 2.50 9.45 3.12
C GLU A 251 1.44 10.53 2.83
N LYS A 252 1.28 10.90 1.54
CA LYS A 252 0.25 11.86 1.10
C LYS A 252 -1.11 11.20 0.85
N CYS A 253 -1.17 9.88 0.69
CA CYS A 253 -2.38 9.11 0.52
C CYS A 253 -3.09 8.91 1.86
N THR A 254 -3.44 10.00 2.55
CA THR A 254 -3.99 9.96 3.92
C THR A 254 -5.42 9.41 3.97
N GLU A 255 -6.15 9.47 2.87
CA GLU A 255 -7.53 8.99 2.75
C GLU A 255 -7.63 7.58 2.16
N CYS A 256 -6.50 7.01 1.68
CA CYS A 256 -6.48 5.67 1.09
C CYS A 256 -6.59 4.60 2.18
N LYS A 257 -7.82 4.18 2.46
CA LYS A 257 -8.11 3.09 3.39
C LYS A 257 -7.54 1.77 2.88
N PHE A 258 -7.69 1.50 1.58
CA PHE A 258 -7.17 0.29 0.96
C PHE A 258 -5.77 0.55 0.38
N ARG A 259 -4.78 -0.18 0.90
CA ARG A 259 -3.38 -0.09 0.49
C ARG A 259 -2.86 -1.47 0.14
N MET A 260 -2.62 -1.74 -1.11
CA MET A 260 -2.13 -3.03 -1.59
C MET A 260 -0.78 -2.85 -2.28
N GLY A 261 0.25 -3.49 -1.75
CA GLY A 261 1.52 -3.67 -2.45
C GLY A 261 1.56 -5.05 -3.08
N THR A 262 2.10 -5.18 -4.29
CA THR A 262 2.43 -6.49 -4.87
C THR A 262 3.91 -6.53 -5.19
N THR A 263 4.54 -7.67 -4.98
CA THR A 263 5.96 -7.87 -5.28
C THR A 263 6.28 -9.34 -5.54
N GLY A 264 7.15 -9.61 -6.50
CA GLY A 264 7.63 -10.97 -6.75
C GLY A 264 8.73 -11.40 -5.78
N THR A 265 9.48 -10.45 -5.26
CA THR A 265 10.61 -10.68 -4.36
C THR A 265 10.73 -9.59 -3.31
N LEU A 266 11.24 -9.95 -2.15
CA LEU A 266 11.80 -9.02 -1.18
C LEU A 266 13.33 -9.16 -1.24
N ASP A 267 14.06 -8.06 -1.11
CA ASP A 267 15.53 -8.06 -1.22
C ASP A 267 16.26 -8.77 -0.06
N GLY A 268 15.50 -9.37 0.84
CA GLY A 268 15.99 -10.10 2.01
C GLY A 268 16.52 -9.21 3.13
N THR A 269 16.48 -7.88 2.98
CA THR A 269 16.85 -6.97 4.06
C THR A 269 15.64 -6.60 4.90
N GLN A 270 15.74 -6.79 6.22
CA GLN A 270 14.68 -6.43 7.16
C GLN A 270 14.27 -4.95 7.02
N THR A 271 15.21 -4.06 6.79
CA THR A 271 14.94 -2.63 6.66
C THR A 271 14.04 -2.30 5.47
N HIS A 272 14.30 -2.92 4.32
CA HIS A 272 13.48 -2.72 3.11
C HIS A 272 12.08 -3.30 3.29
N GLN A 273 11.99 -4.51 3.84
CA GLN A 273 10.71 -5.15 4.14
C GLN A 273 9.86 -4.29 5.08
N LEU A 274 10.42 -3.82 6.21
CA LEU A 274 9.70 -3.01 7.18
C LEU A 274 9.21 -1.67 6.61
N VAL A 275 9.95 -1.06 5.69
CA VAL A 275 9.48 0.15 4.98
C VAL A 275 8.26 -0.17 4.12
N LEU A 276 8.29 -1.26 3.35
CA LEU A 276 7.16 -1.67 2.51
C LEU A 276 5.95 -2.09 3.35
N GLU A 277 6.16 -2.86 4.42
CA GLU A 277 5.09 -3.24 5.35
C GLU A 277 4.48 -2.02 6.05
N GLY A 278 5.30 -1.04 6.41
CA GLY A 278 4.81 0.22 6.98
C GLY A 278 3.88 0.98 6.04
N LEU A 279 4.17 0.95 4.76
CA LEU A 279 3.43 1.69 3.74
C LEU A 279 2.20 0.95 3.22
N PHE A 280 2.24 -0.38 3.10
CA PHE A 280 1.19 -1.19 2.50
C PHE A 280 0.49 -2.13 3.50
N GLY A 281 1.15 -2.52 4.59
CA GLY A 281 0.66 -3.50 5.55
C GLY A 281 1.50 -4.78 5.57
N PRO A 282 1.15 -5.74 6.46
CA PRO A 282 1.88 -6.98 6.63
C PRO A 282 2.03 -7.80 5.35
N VAL A 283 3.15 -8.54 5.24
CA VAL A 283 3.38 -9.46 4.12
C VAL A 283 2.42 -10.63 4.19
N HIS A 284 1.76 -10.90 3.07
CA HIS A 284 1.02 -12.13 2.82
C HIS A 284 1.64 -12.87 1.63
N LYS A 285 1.95 -14.16 1.82
CA LYS A 285 2.52 -15.02 0.77
C LYS A 285 1.38 -15.65 -0.04
N VAL A 286 1.42 -15.46 -1.34
CA VAL A 286 0.47 -15.98 -2.31
C VAL A 286 0.97 -17.28 -2.92
#